data_09ddcc0c12b84627fef405bf266127db
#
_entry.id   09ddcc0c12b84627fef405bf266127db
#
_cell.length_a   1.000
_cell.length_b   1.000
_cell.length_c   1.000
_cell.angle_alpha   90.00
_cell.angle_beta   90.00
_cell.angle_gamma   90.00
#
_symmetry.space_group_name_H-M   'P 1'
#
loop_
_entity.id
_entity.type
_entity.pdbx_description
1 polymer ?
#
loop_
_entity_poly.entity_id
_entity_poly.type
_entity_poly.pdbx_seq_one_letter_code
_entity_poly.pdbx_strand_id
1 'polypeptide(L)'
;EIDFDFLEKTLQKNKKRKIIASFSLASNVTGILSDYKRISEMVRKFKGIVAFDASSFIPYKNISCQYYDALFISSHKLIGGIGGSGLLAIKKDLCGNKPSFAAGGTVGYVSRTSQCYLCNEEALEEGGTPGILQLIRASLAFKIKDSIGIKNIEKKEEILKDYFFEKLKTIPNLILYAKNLKTRLPIFAFNIKGISPFDIAYELSKKYHIETRAGCACAGPYGHDLLGLKDNQKLKTKPGWLRISLHYTHEKEDIDYFFNALNKTIVKLSH
;
A
#
# COMPACT_ATOMS: atom_id res chain seq x y z
N GLU A 1 4.69 -9.49 9.99
CA GLU A 1 5.97 -9.62 9.27
C GLU A 1 5.96 -10.87 8.41
N ILE A 2 6.91 -10.93 7.47
CA ILE A 2 7.11 -12.11 6.64
C ILE A 2 7.87 -13.15 7.46
N ASP A 3 7.35 -14.38 7.49
CA ASP A 3 8.04 -15.53 8.03
C ASP A 3 9.07 -16.03 6.98
N PHE A 4 10.33 -15.67 7.17
CA PHE A 4 11.40 -16.02 6.25
C PHE A 4 11.74 -17.51 6.27
N ASP A 5 11.58 -18.19 7.39
CA ASP A 5 11.82 -19.63 7.49
C ASP A 5 10.76 -20.41 6.71
N PHE A 6 9.50 -19.97 6.81
CA PHE A 6 8.42 -20.52 6.00
C PHE A 6 8.62 -20.24 4.51
N LEU A 7 9.06 -19.01 4.16
CA LEU A 7 9.37 -18.63 2.78
C LEU A 7 10.47 -19.54 2.23
N GLU A 8 11.57 -19.73 2.94
CA GLU A 8 12.68 -20.57 2.49
C GLU A 8 12.25 -22.02 2.27
N LYS A 9 11.53 -22.60 3.23
CA LYS A 9 10.96 -23.95 3.10
C LYS A 9 10.04 -24.08 1.89
N THR A 10 9.22 -23.06 1.63
CA THR A 10 8.29 -23.02 0.50
C THR A 10 9.03 -22.95 -0.84
N LEU A 11 10.05 -22.10 -0.93
CA LEU A 11 10.90 -21.98 -2.12
C LEU A 11 11.63 -23.30 -2.40
N GLN A 12 12.23 -23.90 -1.37
CA GLN A 12 12.94 -25.17 -1.49
C GLN A 12 12.03 -26.31 -1.94
N LYS A 13 10.82 -26.41 -1.39
CA LYS A 13 9.80 -27.40 -1.79
C LYS A 13 9.42 -27.26 -3.27
N ASN A 14 9.42 -26.05 -3.81
CA ASN A 14 8.98 -25.74 -5.17
C ASN A 14 10.13 -25.48 -6.15
N LYS A 15 11.38 -25.75 -5.78
CA LYS A 15 12.58 -25.41 -6.60
C LYS A 15 12.62 -25.98 -8.02
N LYS A 16 11.82 -27.02 -8.30
CA LYS A 16 11.69 -27.62 -9.65
C LYS A 16 10.58 -26.97 -10.49
N ARG A 17 9.82 -26.01 -9.93
CA ARG A 17 8.73 -25.31 -10.60
C ARG A 17 9.18 -23.91 -11.00
N LYS A 18 8.48 -23.29 -11.93
CA LYS A 18 8.58 -21.84 -12.17
C LYS A 18 7.98 -21.13 -10.95
N ILE A 19 8.77 -20.27 -10.32
CA ILE A 19 8.37 -19.53 -9.11
C ILE A 19 8.09 -18.10 -9.50
N ILE A 20 6.94 -17.59 -9.09
CA ILE A 20 6.58 -16.18 -9.09
C ILE A 20 6.22 -15.83 -7.64
N ALA A 21 6.98 -14.93 -7.05
CA ALA A 21 6.78 -14.48 -5.67
C ALA A 21 6.25 -13.05 -5.67
N SER A 22 5.05 -12.84 -5.12
CA SER A 22 4.42 -11.53 -5.05
C SER A 22 4.21 -11.12 -3.59
N PHE A 23 4.73 -9.94 -3.22
CA PHE A 23 4.66 -9.40 -1.87
C PHE A 23 4.33 -7.92 -1.87
N SER A 24 3.67 -7.43 -0.81
CA SER A 24 3.53 -5.99 -0.57
C SER A 24 4.80 -5.43 0.06
N LEU A 25 5.27 -4.27 -0.41
CA LEU A 25 6.42 -3.57 0.18
C LEU A 25 6.10 -2.97 1.55
N ALA A 26 4.84 -2.62 1.78
CA ALA A 26 4.38 -2.06 3.05
C ALA A 26 2.92 -2.45 3.32
N SER A 27 2.60 -2.71 4.57
CA SER A 27 1.21 -2.93 4.98
C SER A 27 0.41 -1.63 4.90
N ASN A 28 -0.70 -1.65 4.17
CA ASN A 28 -1.65 -0.53 4.12
C ASN A 28 -2.46 -0.37 5.41
N VAL A 29 -2.33 -1.28 6.36
CA VAL A 29 -3.01 -1.26 7.66
C VAL A 29 -2.08 -0.75 8.75
N THR A 30 -0.96 -1.45 8.95
CA THR A 30 -0.04 -1.20 10.06
C THR A 30 1.16 -0.35 9.68
N GLY A 31 1.38 -0.12 8.39
CA GLY A 31 2.56 0.59 7.90
C GLY A 31 3.86 -0.24 7.92
N ILE A 32 3.83 -1.48 8.42
CA ILE A 32 5.03 -2.34 8.48
C ILE A 32 5.66 -2.47 7.10
N LEU A 33 6.96 -2.24 7.05
CA LEU A 33 7.77 -2.42 5.85
C LEU A 33 8.23 -3.88 5.73
N SER A 34 8.14 -4.41 4.52
CA SER A 34 8.73 -5.70 4.18
C SER A 34 10.23 -5.55 3.90
N ASP A 35 11.03 -6.50 4.34
CA ASP A 35 12.44 -6.57 3.93
C ASP A 35 12.54 -7.09 2.49
N TYR A 36 12.22 -6.21 1.55
CA TYR A 36 12.18 -6.52 0.13
C TYR A 36 13.52 -6.95 -0.44
N LYS A 37 14.64 -6.50 0.17
CA LYS A 37 15.98 -6.90 -0.25
C LYS A 37 16.19 -8.39 0.02
N ARG A 38 15.94 -8.80 1.26
CA ARG A 38 16.04 -10.20 1.67
C ARG A 38 15.07 -11.09 0.90
N ILE A 39 13.83 -10.64 0.67
CA ILE A 39 12.86 -11.36 -0.16
C ILE A 39 13.42 -11.58 -1.57
N SER A 40 13.91 -10.51 -2.20
CA SER A 40 14.47 -10.55 -3.56
C SER A 40 15.65 -11.53 -3.64
N GLU A 41 16.60 -11.44 -2.71
CA GLU A 41 17.76 -12.32 -2.64
C GLU A 41 17.36 -13.79 -2.47
N MET A 42 16.43 -14.09 -1.56
CA MET A 42 15.96 -15.45 -1.32
C MET A 42 15.25 -16.03 -2.55
N VAL A 43 14.34 -15.30 -3.16
CA VAL A 43 13.59 -15.77 -4.33
C VAL A 43 14.51 -16.00 -5.52
N ARG A 44 15.48 -15.12 -5.75
CA ARG A 44 16.43 -15.21 -6.86
C ARG A 44 17.42 -16.38 -6.74
N LYS A 45 17.76 -16.82 -5.52
CA LYS A 45 18.51 -18.07 -5.32
C LYS A 45 17.83 -19.27 -5.98
N PHE A 46 16.51 -19.24 -6.10
CA PHE A 46 15.70 -20.29 -6.73
C PHE A 46 15.28 -19.91 -8.18
N LYS A 47 15.91 -18.91 -8.80
CA LYS A 47 15.58 -18.41 -10.14
C LYS A 47 14.11 -17.95 -10.27
N GLY A 48 13.53 -17.50 -9.16
CA GLY A 48 12.15 -17.02 -9.11
C GLY A 48 12.04 -15.57 -9.58
N ILE A 49 10.86 -15.21 -10.09
CA ILE A 49 10.44 -13.86 -10.46
C ILE A 49 9.92 -13.16 -9.21
N VAL A 50 10.34 -11.91 -9.00
CA VAL A 50 9.96 -11.09 -7.86
C VAL A 50 9.04 -9.97 -8.28
N ALA A 51 7.82 -9.98 -7.77
CA ALA A 51 6.85 -8.92 -7.99
C ALA A 51 6.51 -8.23 -6.65
N PHE A 52 6.41 -6.90 -6.66
CA PHE A 52 6.03 -6.14 -5.47
C PHE A 52 4.83 -5.24 -5.71
N ASP A 53 3.91 -5.22 -4.74
CA ASP A 53 2.92 -4.15 -4.61
C ASP A 53 3.53 -2.98 -3.84
N ALA A 54 3.78 -1.88 -4.54
CA ALA A 54 4.31 -0.63 -4.00
C ALA A 54 3.23 0.40 -3.66
N SER A 55 1.95 0.04 -3.76
CA SER A 55 0.82 0.97 -3.65
C SER A 55 0.80 1.78 -2.35
N SER A 56 1.23 1.20 -1.23
CA SER A 56 1.33 1.90 0.05
C SER A 56 2.73 2.41 0.37
N PHE A 57 3.72 1.99 -0.42
CA PHE A 57 5.13 2.28 -0.22
C PHE A 57 5.59 3.51 -1.01
N ILE A 58 5.19 3.60 -2.29
CA ILE A 58 5.73 4.59 -3.22
C ILE A 58 5.48 6.06 -2.82
N PRO A 59 4.40 6.44 -2.12
CA PRO A 59 4.24 7.80 -1.63
C PRO A 59 5.35 8.24 -0.66
N TYR A 60 5.93 7.31 0.06
CA TYR A 60 6.85 7.54 1.18
C TYR A 60 8.30 7.21 0.88
N LYS A 61 8.55 6.26 -0.03
CA LYS A 61 9.88 5.70 -0.29
C LYS A 61 10.10 5.42 -1.76
N ASN A 62 11.36 5.16 -2.12
CA ASN A 62 11.75 4.66 -3.44
C ASN A 62 12.32 3.24 -3.33
N ILE A 63 12.23 2.48 -4.43
CA ILE A 63 12.84 1.16 -4.56
C ILE A 63 13.69 1.12 -5.84
N SER A 64 14.87 0.52 -5.76
CA SER A 64 15.74 0.31 -6.93
C SER A 64 15.24 -0.87 -7.76
N CYS A 65 15.29 -0.73 -9.09
CA CYS A 65 14.86 -1.75 -10.04
C CYS A 65 15.65 -3.08 -9.95
N GLN A 66 16.80 -3.08 -9.30
CA GLN A 66 17.58 -4.31 -9.06
C GLN A 66 16.87 -5.32 -8.16
N TYR A 67 15.89 -4.90 -7.36
CA TYR A 67 15.22 -5.76 -6.38
C TYR A 67 13.89 -6.34 -6.85
N TYR A 68 13.39 -5.96 -8.02
CA TYR A 68 12.13 -6.48 -8.55
C TYR A 68 12.21 -6.79 -10.04
N ASP A 69 11.31 -7.63 -10.48
CA ASP A 69 11.08 -7.94 -11.89
C ASP A 69 9.75 -7.34 -12.36
N ALA A 70 8.79 -7.16 -11.42
CA ALA A 70 7.55 -6.41 -11.64
C ALA A 70 7.22 -5.56 -10.40
N LEU A 71 6.70 -4.35 -10.62
CA LEU A 71 6.31 -3.41 -9.57
C LEU A 71 4.94 -2.81 -9.89
N PHE A 72 3.97 -3.02 -9.01
CA PHE A 72 2.63 -2.46 -9.11
C PHE A 72 2.54 -1.16 -8.32
N ILE A 73 2.07 -0.08 -8.96
CA ILE A 73 2.09 1.27 -8.41
C ILE A 73 0.70 1.91 -8.51
N SER A 74 0.23 2.46 -7.40
CA SER A 74 -1.00 3.26 -7.32
C SER A 74 -0.66 4.75 -7.31
N SER A 75 -0.57 5.37 -8.47
CA SER A 75 -0.18 6.78 -8.61
C SER A 75 -1.14 7.75 -7.90
N HIS A 76 -2.42 7.36 -7.76
CA HIS A 76 -3.43 8.17 -7.07
C HIS A 76 -3.18 8.37 -5.56
N LYS A 77 -2.23 7.64 -4.98
CA LYS A 77 -1.80 7.83 -3.57
C LYS A 77 -0.68 8.87 -3.40
N LEU A 78 -0.10 9.33 -4.50
CA LEU A 78 0.83 10.46 -4.51
C LEU A 78 0.07 11.79 -4.47
N ILE A 79 0.67 12.84 -3.95
CA ILE A 79 0.11 14.20 -4.03
C ILE A 79 -0.05 14.59 -5.51
N GLY A 80 -1.22 15.14 -5.83
CA GLY A 80 -1.56 15.49 -7.21
C GLY A 80 -1.97 14.30 -8.09
N GLY A 81 -1.84 13.07 -7.59
CA GLY A 81 -2.11 11.86 -8.36
C GLY A 81 -3.56 11.39 -8.39
N ILE A 82 -4.49 12.06 -7.70
CA ILE A 82 -5.91 11.67 -7.66
C ILE A 82 -6.47 11.55 -9.08
N GLY A 83 -7.03 10.39 -9.41
CA GLY A 83 -7.51 10.07 -10.76
C GLY A 83 -6.39 9.69 -11.75
N GLY A 84 -5.14 9.57 -11.30
CA GLY A 84 -4.05 9.04 -12.10
C GLY A 84 -4.16 7.54 -12.32
N SER A 85 -3.58 7.06 -13.43
CA SER A 85 -3.56 5.63 -13.77
C SER A 85 -2.75 4.81 -12.76
N GLY A 86 -3.15 3.56 -12.54
CA GLY A 86 -2.25 2.55 -12.00
C GLY A 86 -1.12 2.29 -13.00
N LEU A 87 0.08 1.98 -12.49
CA LEU A 87 1.25 1.73 -13.31
C LEU A 87 1.84 0.37 -12.98
N LEU A 88 2.34 -0.32 -14.00
CA LEU A 88 3.12 -1.54 -13.89
C LEU A 88 4.50 -1.30 -14.51
N ALA A 89 5.54 -1.33 -13.68
CA ALA A 89 6.92 -1.42 -14.19
C ALA A 89 7.32 -2.90 -14.21
N ILE A 90 7.67 -3.42 -15.38
CA ILE A 90 7.99 -4.83 -15.58
C ILE A 90 9.23 -4.96 -16.46
N LYS A 91 10.04 -6.01 -16.24
CA LYS A 91 11.15 -6.33 -17.10
C LYS A 91 10.67 -6.81 -18.46
N LYS A 92 11.29 -6.34 -19.53
CA LYS A 92 10.93 -6.68 -20.92
C LYS A 92 10.96 -8.18 -21.22
N ASP A 93 11.92 -8.90 -20.67
CA ASP A 93 12.06 -10.34 -20.82
C ASP A 93 10.93 -11.17 -20.19
N LEU A 94 10.07 -10.52 -19.41
CA LEU A 94 8.83 -11.13 -18.89
C LEU A 94 7.62 -10.88 -19.78
N CYS A 95 7.72 -9.95 -20.74
CA CYS A 95 6.66 -9.67 -21.70
C CYS A 95 6.69 -10.69 -22.84
N GLY A 96 5.51 -11.05 -23.32
CA GLY A 96 5.38 -11.93 -24.49
C GLY A 96 5.44 -11.15 -25.82
N ASN A 97 5.39 -11.88 -26.91
CA ASN A 97 5.26 -11.33 -28.27
C ASN A 97 3.79 -11.26 -28.73
N LYS A 98 2.85 -11.46 -27.81
CA LYS A 98 1.40 -11.33 -27.98
C LYS A 98 0.83 -10.60 -26.78
N PRO A 99 -0.23 -9.80 -26.96
CA PRO A 99 -0.86 -9.10 -25.84
C PRO A 99 -1.44 -10.09 -24.83
N SER A 100 -1.39 -9.75 -23.55
CA SER A 100 -2.01 -10.52 -22.49
C SER A 100 -3.54 -10.56 -22.62
N PHE A 101 -4.11 -9.53 -23.25
CA PHE A 101 -5.54 -9.43 -23.58
C PHE A 101 -5.72 -8.99 -25.03
N ALA A 102 -6.63 -9.65 -25.76
CA ALA A 102 -7.03 -9.21 -27.09
C ALA A 102 -7.73 -7.85 -27.01
N ALA A 103 -7.14 -6.84 -27.62
CA ALA A 103 -7.67 -5.46 -27.60
C ALA A 103 -7.32 -4.74 -28.90
N GLY A 104 -8.07 -3.69 -29.24
CA GLY A 104 -7.77 -2.81 -30.36
C GLY A 104 -6.46 -2.05 -30.17
N GLY A 105 -5.77 -1.71 -31.25
CA GLY A 105 -4.52 -0.95 -31.20
C GLY A 105 -3.27 -1.79 -30.92
N THR A 106 -3.38 -3.09 -30.67
CA THR A 106 -2.25 -3.98 -30.38
C THR A 106 -1.70 -4.71 -31.62
N VAL A 107 -2.29 -4.49 -32.79
CA VAL A 107 -1.93 -5.14 -34.05
C VAL A 107 -1.40 -4.11 -35.06
N GLY A 108 -0.33 -4.47 -35.77
CA GLY A 108 0.15 -3.74 -36.94
C GLY A 108 -0.63 -4.10 -38.22
N TYR A 109 -1.17 -5.33 -38.28
CA TYR A 109 -2.01 -5.82 -39.37
C TYR A 109 -2.93 -6.93 -38.87
N VAL A 110 -4.14 -6.97 -39.41
CA VAL A 110 -5.11 -8.06 -39.17
C VAL A 110 -5.94 -8.32 -40.42
N SER A 111 -6.17 -9.59 -40.73
CA SER A 111 -7.10 -10.06 -41.78
C SER A 111 -8.00 -11.16 -41.21
N ARG A 112 -8.82 -11.77 -42.08
CA ARG A 112 -9.65 -12.90 -41.65
C ARG A 112 -8.85 -14.16 -41.30
N THR A 113 -7.63 -14.27 -41.81
CA THR A 113 -6.81 -15.49 -41.69
C THR A 113 -5.46 -15.27 -41.04
N SER A 114 -5.03 -14.01 -40.83
CA SER A 114 -3.72 -13.70 -40.28
C SER A 114 -3.74 -12.43 -39.44
N GLN A 115 -2.82 -12.36 -38.50
CA GLN A 115 -2.61 -11.18 -37.65
C GLN A 115 -1.12 -11.01 -37.37
N CYS A 116 -0.67 -9.77 -37.31
CA CYS A 116 0.67 -9.38 -36.89
C CYS A 116 0.56 -8.38 -35.75
N TYR A 117 1.12 -8.71 -34.60
CA TYR A 117 1.12 -7.83 -33.43
C TYR A 117 2.21 -6.78 -33.50
N LEU A 118 2.06 -5.71 -32.72
CA LEU A 118 3.11 -4.71 -32.55
C LEU A 118 4.35 -5.34 -31.90
N CYS A 119 5.52 -4.77 -32.21
CA CYS A 119 6.79 -5.23 -31.63
C CYS A 119 7.18 -4.51 -30.33
N ASN A 120 6.49 -3.41 -29.99
CA ASN A 120 6.72 -2.66 -28.76
C ASN A 120 5.89 -3.26 -27.63
N GLU A 121 6.52 -3.71 -26.56
CA GLU A 121 5.89 -4.43 -25.45
C GLU A 121 4.87 -3.56 -24.70
N GLU A 122 5.17 -2.26 -24.53
CA GLU A 122 4.27 -1.32 -23.87
C GLU A 122 2.99 -1.12 -24.71
N ALA A 123 3.13 -0.82 -25.99
CA ALA A 123 2.00 -0.66 -26.91
C ALA A 123 1.20 -1.97 -27.10
N LEU A 124 1.88 -3.12 -26.98
CA LEU A 124 1.25 -4.44 -27.05
C LEU A 124 0.35 -4.71 -25.84
N GLU A 125 0.73 -4.27 -24.66
CA GLU A 125 -0.03 -4.49 -23.41
C GLU A 125 -1.01 -3.35 -23.09
N GLU A 126 -0.89 -2.19 -23.74
CA GLU A 126 -1.81 -1.05 -23.61
C GLU A 126 -2.89 -1.07 -24.70
N GLY A 127 -3.83 -2.02 -24.64
CA GLY A 127 -4.90 -2.12 -25.60
C GLY A 127 -5.93 -0.99 -25.52
N GLY A 128 -6.40 -0.52 -26.68
CA GLY A 128 -7.34 0.59 -26.81
C GLY A 128 -6.67 1.97 -26.72
N THR A 129 -7.47 3.00 -26.46
CA THR A 129 -6.96 4.35 -26.23
C THR A 129 -6.53 4.47 -24.75
N PRO A 130 -5.26 4.74 -24.45
CA PRO A 130 -4.80 4.88 -23.08
C PRO A 130 -5.44 6.10 -22.40
N GLY A 131 -5.51 6.09 -21.08
CA GLY A 131 -5.98 7.22 -20.29
C GLY A 131 -4.96 8.35 -20.27
N ILE A 132 -4.87 9.15 -21.35
CA ILE A 132 -3.83 10.16 -21.57
C ILE A 132 -3.74 11.15 -20.40
N LEU A 133 -4.87 11.74 -19.98
CA LEU A 133 -4.90 12.69 -18.86
C LEU A 133 -4.52 12.03 -17.54
N GLN A 134 -4.90 10.77 -17.34
CA GLN A 134 -4.56 9.99 -16.17
C GLN A 134 -3.05 9.69 -16.10
N LEU A 135 -2.41 9.41 -17.24
CA LEU A 135 -0.96 9.19 -17.34
C LEU A 135 -0.19 10.50 -17.11
N ILE A 136 -0.63 11.62 -17.71
CA ILE A 136 -0.05 12.94 -17.48
C ILE A 136 -0.13 13.28 -15.98
N ARG A 137 -1.27 13.04 -15.34
CA ARG A 137 -1.45 13.28 -13.90
C ARG A 137 -0.53 12.42 -13.05
N ALA A 138 -0.42 11.13 -13.36
CA ALA A 138 0.51 10.22 -12.68
C ALA A 138 1.96 10.74 -12.81
N SER A 139 2.37 11.12 -14.02
CA SER A 139 3.69 11.66 -14.30
C SER A 139 3.98 12.94 -13.51
N LEU A 140 3.03 13.88 -13.47
CA LEU A 140 3.16 15.12 -12.69
C LEU A 140 3.27 14.83 -11.19
N ALA A 141 2.53 13.85 -10.66
CA ALA A 141 2.61 13.49 -9.25
C ALA A 141 4.00 12.93 -8.87
N PHE A 142 4.60 12.12 -9.74
CA PHE A 142 5.98 11.68 -9.57
C PHE A 142 6.97 12.84 -9.65
N LYS A 143 6.78 13.77 -10.61
CA LYS A 143 7.62 14.97 -10.74
C LYS A 143 7.58 15.84 -9.50
N ILE A 144 6.41 16.01 -8.87
CA ILE A 144 6.26 16.72 -7.58
C ILE A 144 7.08 16.00 -6.50
N LYS A 145 6.93 14.70 -6.37
CA LYS A 145 7.70 13.91 -5.40
C LYS A 145 9.21 14.07 -5.61
N ASP A 146 9.67 13.98 -6.85
CA ASP A 146 11.09 14.13 -7.20
C ASP A 146 11.61 15.54 -6.90
N SER A 147 10.82 16.58 -7.15
CA SER A 147 11.22 17.97 -6.87
C SER A 147 11.35 18.27 -5.38
N ILE A 148 10.56 17.61 -4.52
CA ILE A 148 10.67 17.69 -3.07
C ILE A 148 11.92 16.92 -2.59
N GLY A 149 12.22 15.84 -3.24
CA GLY A 149 13.33 14.95 -2.94
C GLY A 149 13.02 13.93 -1.85
N ILE A 150 13.28 12.66 -2.14
CA ILE A 150 12.91 11.55 -1.26
C ILE A 150 13.53 11.65 0.14
N LYS A 151 14.76 12.16 0.27
CA LYS A 151 15.43 12.34 1.57
C LYS A 151 14.70 13.35 2.46
N ASN A 152 14.15 14.42 1.88
CA ASN A 152 13.38 15.42 2.61
C ASN A 152 12.05 14.82 3.09
N ILE A 153 11.38 14.06 2.21
CA ILE A 153 10.14 13.35 2.53
C ILE A 153 10.39 12.39 3.70
N GLU A 154 11.36 11.50 3.58
CA GLU A 154 11.69 10.51 4.61
C GLU A 154 12.04 11.15 5.95
N LYS A 155 12.84 12.23 5.96
CA LYS A 155 13.19 12.96 7.18
C LYS A 155 11.97 13.57 7.86
N LYS A 156 11.11 14.24 7.09
CA LYS A 156 9.90 14.88 7.64
C LYS A 156 8.94 13.84 8.21
N GLU A 157 8.72 12.75 7.48
CA GLU A 157 7.81 11.68 7.90
C GLU A 157 8.31 10.91 9.12
N GLU A 158 9.62 10.71 9.26
CA GLU A 158 10.19 10.10 10.45
C GLU A 158 9.91 10.94 11.69
N ILE A 159 10.12 12.26 11.62
CA ILE A 159 9.81 13.21 12.69
C ILE A 159 8.33 13.16 13.09
N LEU A 160 7.44 13.19 12.09
CA LEU A 160 5.99 13.17 12.33
C LEU A 160 5.54 11.81 12.88
N LYS A 161 6.09 10.72 12.36
CA LYS A 161 5.82 9.36 12.81
C LYS A 161 6.17 9.19 14.29
N ASP A 162 7.38 9.61 14.67
CA ASP A 162 7.85 9.46 16.05
C ASP A 162 7.02 10.34 16.99
N TYR A 163 6.73 11.57 16.61
CA TYR A 163 5.86 12.47 17.38
C TYR A 163 4.46 11.90 17.59
N PHE A 164 3.85 11.37 16.52
CA PHE A 164 2.55 10.73 16.60
C PHE A 164 2.57 9.49 17.49
N PHE A 165 3.62 8.67 17.36
CA PHE A 165 3.75 7.45 18.15
C PHE A 165 3.87 7.74 19.65
N GLU A 166 4.63 8.77 20.05
CA GLU A 166 4.71 9.18 21.46
C GLU A 166 3.35 9.65 22.00
N LYS A 167 2.61 10.41 21.22
CA LYS A 167 1.25 10.84 21.63
C LYS A 167 0.26 9.68 21.71
N LEU A 168 0.37 8.66 20.86
CA LEU A 168 -0.48 7.47 20.96
C LEU A 168 -0.33 6.76 22.31
N LYS A 169 0.85 6.78 22.91
CA LYS A 169 1.09 6.15 24.23
C LYS A 169 0.30 6.81 25.37
N THR A 170 -0.13 8.05 25.21
CA THR A 170 -0.90 8.79 26.20
C THR A 170 -2.41 8.48 26.17
N ILE A 171 -2.89 7.79 25.15
CA ILE A 171 -4.31 7.50 24.98
C ILE A 171 -4.71 6.30 25.84
N PRO A 172 -5.68 6.45 26.77
CA PRO A 172 -6.13 5.36 27.60
C PRO A 172 -6.87 4.29 26.79
N ASN A 173 -6.75 3.04 27.22
CA ASN A 173 -7.42 1.90 26.59
C ASN A 173 -7.13 1.70 25.09
N LEU A 174 -6.01 2.25 24.61
CA LEU A 174 -5.56 2.11 23.24
C LEU A 174 -5.07 0.68 22.95
N ILE A 175 -5.57 0.10 21.86
CA ILE A 175 -5.09 -1.15 21.27
C ILE A 175 -4.41 -0.80 19.96
N LEU A 176 -3.08 -0.61 19.98
CA LEU A 176 -2.30 -0.31 18.79
C LEU A 176 -1.83 -1.61 18.13
N TYR A 177 -2.16 -1.78 16.85
CA TYR A 177 -1.70 -2.93 16.06
C TYR A 177 -0.26 -2.71 15.61
N ALA A 178 0.57 -3.78 15.73
CA ALA A 178 2.00 -3.74 15.42
C ALA A 178 2.82 -2.71 16.22
N LYS A 179 2.47 -2.50 17.50
CA LYS A 179 3.10 -1.49 18.37
C LYS A 179 4.59 -1.69 18.62
N ASN A 180 5.09 -2.92 18.55
CA ASN A 180 6.47 -3.27 18.87
C ASN A 180 7.45 -3.14 17.69
N LEU A 181 6.97 -2.80 16.50
CA LEU A 181 7.77 -2.73 15.29
C LEU A 181 8.24 -1.30 15.03
N LYS A 182 9.57 -1.11 14.98
CA LYS A 182 10.19 0.19 14.74
C LYS A 182 10.16 0.59 13.26
N THR A 183 10.29 -0.40 12.34
CA THR A 183 10.38 -0.15 10.90
C THR A 183 9.00 -0.13 10.27
N ARG A 184 8.46 1.07 10.09
CA ARG A 184 7.13 1.29 9.53
C ARG A 184 7.01 2.63 8.82
N LEU A 185 6.06 2.72 7.91
CA LEU A 185 5.53 3.98 7.38
C LEU A 185 4.70 4.70 8.46
N PRO A 186 4.44 6.00 8.31
CA PRO A 186 3.61 6.78 9.22
C PRO A 186 2.11 6.45 9.07
N ILE A 187 1.77 5.15 9.11
CA ILE A 187 0.42 4.58 9.04
C ILE A 187 0.15 3.83 10.33
N PHE A 188 -0.93 4.18 11.01
CA PHE A 188 -1.29 3.65 12.32
C PHE A 188 -2.70 3.10 12.30
N ALA A 189 -2.85 1.83 12.70
CA ALA A 189 -4.14 1.20 12.94
C ALA A 189 -4.29 0.90 14.42
N PHE A 190 -5.39 1.35 15.02
CA PHE A 190 -5.65 1.14 16.43
C PHE A 190 -7.14 1.08 16.72
N ASN A 191 -7.50 0.60 17.91
CA ASN A 191 -8.82 0.67 18.48
C ASN A 191 -8.77 1.26 19.89
N ILE A 192 -9.90 1.80 20.35
CA ILE A 192 -10.11 2.15 21.74
C ILE A 192 -11.05 1.10 22.33
N LYS A 193 -10.66 0.45 23.42
CA LYS A 193 -11.46 -0.59 24.06
C LYS A 193 -12.84 -0.06 24.44
N GLY A 194 -13.88 -0.74 23.98
CA GLY A 194 -15.28 -0.37 24.27
C GLY A 194 -15.90 0.66 23.33
N ILE A 195 -15.14 1.26 22.41
CA ILE A 195 -15.67 2.27 21.47
C ILE A 195 -15.52 1.77 20.04
N SER A 196 -16.57 1.92 19.24
CA SER A 196 -16.57 1.56 17.82
C SER A 196 -15.64 2.47 17.03
N PRO A 197 -14.71 1.92 16.21
CA PRO A 197 -13.87 2.73 15.33
C PRO A 197 -14.68 3.52 14.29
N PHE A 198 -15.85 3.05 13.93
CA PHE A 198 -16.76 3.75 13.01
C PHE A 198 -17.35 5.00 13.64
N ASP A 199 -17.73 4.91 14.92
CA ASP A 199 -18.30 6.06 15.66
C ASP A 199 -17.23 7.12 15.90
N ILE A 200 -15.99 6.70 16.22
CA ILE A 200 -14.85 7.63 16.33
C ILE A 200 -14.62 8.34 14.99
N ALA A 201 -14.56 7.59 13.88
CA ALA A 201 -14.34 8.19 12.55
C ALA A 201 -15.45 9.17 12.18
N TYR A 202 -16.70 8.82 12.47
CA TYR A 202 -17.86 9.69 12.21
C TYR A 202 -17.79 10.99 12.99
N GLU A 203 -17.52 10.93 14.30
CA GLU A 203 -17.41 12.13 15.14
C GLU A 203 -16.22 13.01 14.75
N LEU A 204 -15.06 12.41 14.44
CA LEU A 204 -13.89 13.15 13.98
C LEU A 204 -14.17 13.89 12.67
N SER A 205 -14.80 13.23 11.72
CA SER A 205 -15.16 13.85 10.44
C SER A 205 -16.21 14.95 10.64
N LYS A 206 -17.33 14.64 11.29
CA LYS A 206 -18.47 15.57 11.38
C LYS A 206 -18.21 16.79 12.24
N LYS A 207 -17.48 16.64 13.34
CA LYS A 207 -17.30 17.72 14.32
C LYS A 207 -15.97 18.45 14.19
N TYR A 208 -14.94 17.74 13.78
CA TYR A 208 -13.57 18.27 13.74
C TYR A 208 -12.99 18.34 12.34
N HIS A 209 -13.75 17.92 11.31
CA HIS A 209 -13.32 17.89 9.90
C HIS A 209 -12.02 17.09 9.68
N ILE A 210 -11.85 16.02 10.49
CA ILE A 210 -10.70 15.13 10.39
C ILE A 210 -11.12 13.84 9.72
N GLU A 211 -10.64 13.62 8.49
CA GLU A 211 -10.93 12.40 7.74
C GLU A 211 -9.99 11.27 8.15
N THR A 212 -10.61 10.15 8.56
CA THR A 212 -9.92 8.93 8.96
C THR A 212 -10.54 7.73 8.27
N ARG A 213 -9.92 6.55 8.38
CA ARG A 213 -10.48 5.34 7.81
C ARG A 213 -10.86 4.34 8.87
N ALA A 214 -12.16 4.07 9.04
CA ALA A 214 -12.64 2.96 9.85
C ALA A 214 -12.93 1.71 9.01
N GLY A 215 -12.73 0.52 9.58
CA GLY A 215 -13.00 -0.77 8.97
C GLY A 215 -11.74 -1.58 8.63
N CYS A 216 -11.90 -2.65 7.84
CA CYS A 216 -10.81 -3.59 7.51
C CYS A 216 -9.84 -3.10 6.42
N ALA A 217 -10.04 -1.93 5.85
CA ALA A 217 -9.11 -1.25 4.92
C ALA A 217 -8.57 -2.12 3.77
N CYS A 218 -9.44 -2.89 3.11
CA CYS A 218 -9.11 -3.83 2.02
C CYS A 218 -8.13 -4.96 2.42
N ALA A 219 -8.10 -5.35 3.70
CA ALA A 219 -7.22 -6.39 4.23
C ALA A 219 -8.03 -7.42 5.05
N GLY A 220 -9.05 -8.03 4.43
CA GLY A 220 -10.00 -8.93 5.09
C GLY A 220 -9.34 -10.06 5.87
N PRO A 221 -8.62 -11.02 5.24
CA PRO A 221 -7.98 -12.12 5.95
C PRO A 221 -6.98 -11.63 7.00
N TYR A 222 -6.08 -10.72 6.62
CA TYR A 222 -5.13 -10.11 7.55
C TYR A 222 -5.82 -9.37 8.70
N GLY A 223 -6.96 -8.75 8.43
CA GLY A 223 -7.78 -8.10 9.44
C GLY A 223 -8.37 -9.08 10.44
N HIS A 224 -8.81 -10.26 9.99
CA HIS A 224 -9.27 -11.33 10.86
C HIS A 224 -8.16 -11.78 11.80
N ASP A 225 -6.94 -12.00 11.28
CA ASP A 225 -5.77 -12.36 12.09
C ASP A 225 -5.45 -11.29 13.14
N LEU A 226 -5.40 -9.99 12.72
CA LEU A 226 -5.11 -8.88 13.63
C LEU A 226 -6.14 -8.70 14.74
N LEU A 227 -7.40 -8.98 14.44
CA LEU A 227 -8.52 -8.84 15.37
C LEU A 227 -8.78 -10.13 16.17
N GLY A 228 -8.05 -11.21 15.89
CA GLY A 228 -8.24 -12.52 16.52
C GLY A 228 -9.61 -13.16 16.20
N LEU A 229 -10.16 -12.89 15.02
CA LEU A 229 -11.45 -13.39 14.57
C LEU A 229 -11.30 -14.79 13.97
N LYS A 230 -12.29 -15.64 14.21
CA LYS A 230 -12.37 -16.98 13.59
C LYS A 230 -13.15 -16.89 12.28
N ASP A 231 -12.73 -17.69 11.29
CA ASP A 231 -13.51 -17.86 10.06
C ASP A 231 -14.93 -18.36 10.39
N ASN A 232 -15.90 -17.88 9.64
CA ASN A 232 -17.33 -18.19 9.83
C ASN A 232 -17.95 -17.74 11.17
N GLN A 233 -17.27 -16.88 11.93
CA GLN A 233 -17.83 -16.32 13.14
C GLN A 233 -18.97 -15.35 12.80
N LYS A 234 -20.16 -15.57 13.41
CA LYS A 234 -21.27 -14.59 13.33
C LYS A 234 -20.91 -13.38 14.17
N LEU A 235 -20.62 -12.26 13.51
CA LEU A 235 -20.30 -11.00 14.17
C LEU A 235 -21.56 -10.17 14.34
N LYS A 236 -21.79 -9.64 15.57
CA LYS A 236 -22.89 -8.72 15.85
C LYS A 236 -22.68 -7.33 15.23
N THR A 237 -21.43 -6.92 15.11
CA THR A 237 -21.00 -5.64 14.55
C THR A 237 -19.92 -5.84 13.51
N LYS A 238 -19.83 -4.93 12.56
CA LYS A 238 -18.78 -4.95 11.53
C LYS A 238 -17.41 -4.77 12.20
N PRO A 239 -16.45 -5.70 11.99
CA PRO A 239 -15.11 -5.59 12.57
C PRO A 239 -14.29 -4.52 11.85
N GLY A 240 -13.28 -3.99 12.53
CA GLY A 240 -12.38 -3.02 11.96
C GLY A 240 -11.52 -2.30 12.99
N TRP A 241 -10.76 -1.39 12.50
CA TRP A 241 -9.91 -0.47 13.27
C TRP A 241 -10.06 0.95 12.74
N LEU A 242 -9.63 1.92 13.54
CA LEU A 242 -9.39 3.27 13.06
C LEU A 242 -7.98 3.34 12.50
N ARG A 243 -7.81 3.81 11.25
CA ARG A 243 -6.52 4.00 10.62
C ARG A 243 -6.24 5.48 10.36
N ILE A 244 -5.07 5.90 10.79
CA ILE A 244 -4.52 7.23 10.53
C ILE A 244 -3.30 7.07 9.62
N SER A 245 -3.18 7.95 8.64
CA SER A 245 -2.02 8.00 7.76
C SER A 245 -1.49 9.43 7.76
N LEU A 246 -0.25 9.63 8.16
CA LEU A 246 0.41 10.93 8.08
C LEU A 246 1.11 11.08 6.73
N HIS A 247 1.34 12.32 6.37
CA HIS A 247 2.02 12.69 5.15
C HIS A 247 3.00 13.84 5.43
N TYR A 248 4.03 13.99 4.62
CA TYR A 248 5.04 15.04 4.80
C TYR A 248 4.49 16.47 4.73
N THR A 249 3.27 16.65 4.28
CA THR A 249 2.59 17.96 4.28
C THR A 249 1.97 18.35 5.62
N HIS A 250 1.84 17.38 6.55
CA HIS A 250 1.35 17.68 7.88
C HIS A 250 2.44 18.35 8.73
N GLU A 251 1.99 19.11 9.73
CA GLU A 251 2.81 19.68 10.77
C GLU A 251 2.50 19.05 12.15
N LYS A 252 3.29 19.34 13.17
CA LYS A 252 3.04 18.84 14.53
C LYS A 252 1.72 19.37 15.09
N GLU A 253 1.33 20.56 14.72
CA GLU A 253 0.10 21.23 15.09
C GLU A 253 -1.14 20.44 14.59
N ASP A 254 -1.07 19.86 13.40
CA ASP A 254 -2.14 19.00 12.87
C ASP A 254 -2.28 17.73 13.72
N ILE A 255 -1.15 17.17 14.16
CA ILE A 255 -1.13 16.00 15.06
C ILE A 255 -1.71 16.38 16.42
N ASP A 256 -1.35 17.54 16.97
CA ASP A 256 -1.89 18.04 18.24
C ASP A 256 -3.40 18.27 18.15
N TYR A 257 -3.86 18.86 17.07
CA TYR A 257 -5.28 19.04 16.80
C TYR A 257 -6.02 17.70 16.75
N PHE A 258 -5.46 16.72 16.05
CA PHE A 258 -6.01 15.37 15.98
C PHE A 258 -6.15 14.74 17.38
N PHE A 259 -5.10 14.77 18.21
CA PHE A 259 -5.16 14.18 19.55
C PHE A 259 -6.12 14.88 20.49
N ASN A 260 -6.22 16.20 20.40
CA ASN A 260 -7.22 16.98 21.14
C ASN A 260 -8.65 16.59 20.73
N ALA A 261 -8.92 16.45 19.43
CA ALA A 261 -10.19 16.00 18.90
C ALA A 261 -10.50 14.55 19.30
N LEU A 262 -9.52 13.66 19.22
CA LEU A 262 -9.66 12.25 19.60
C LEU A 262 -10.01 12.10 21.07
N ASN A 263 -9.32 12.80 21.98
CA ASN A 263 -9.61 12.76 23.43
C ASN A 263 -11.04 13.23 23.72
N LYS A 264 -11.49 14.34 23.13
CA LYS A 264 -12.87 14.84 23.29
C LYS A 264 -13.89 13.83 22.75
N THR A 265 -13.56 13.17 21.63
CA THR A 265 -14.43 12.13 21.03
C THR A 265 -14.51 10.90 21.93
N ILE A 266 -13.38 10.45 22.50
CA ILE A 266 -13.36 9.32 23.44
C ILE A 266 -14.24 9.62 24.65
N VAL A 267 -14.09 10.78 25.28
CA VAL A 267 -14.91 11.19 26.43
C VAL A 267 -16.39 11.17 26.09
N LYS A 268 -16.78 11.74 24.93
CA LYS A 268 -18.18 11.76 24.48
C LYS A 268 -18.77 10.37 24.26
N LEU A 269 -18.00 9.45 23.69
CA LEU A 269 -18.47 8.11 23.30
C LEU A 269 -18.34 7.07 24.43
N SER A 270 -17.72 7.43 25.54
CA SER A 270 -17.61 6.57 26.74
C SER A 270 -18.82 6.70 27.69
N HIS A 271 -19.71 7.66 27.44
CA HIS A 271 -20.98 7.90 28.10
C HIS A 271 -22.14 7.52 27.19
#